data_db2bae5b916d3528ce3d31556402ee9e
#
_entry.id   db2bae5b916d3528ce3d31556402ee9e
#
_cell.length_a   1.000
_cell.length_b   1.000
_cell.length_c   1.000
_cell.angle_alpha   90.00
_cell.angle_beta   90.00
_cell.angle_gamma   90.00
#
_symmetry.space_group_name_H-M   'P 1'
#
loop_
_entity.id
_entity.type
_entity.pdbx_description
1 polymer ?
#
loop_
_entity_poly.entity_id
_entity_poly.type
_entity_poly.pdbx_seq_one_letter_code
_entity_poly.pdbx_strand_id
1 'polypeptide(L)'
;MGTDPATDIALLKIKAEKDLPIVEFGNDRGIRVGDWVVAVGNPFGLSNSVTAGIVSSIGRDIGGGAYNDFIQIDAPINRGNSGGPTFDLRGQVIGMNSMIFSPSGGSVGIGFAIPASTIHDVVAQLQSKGRVARGWLGVEIQSVTPEIANSLGMKENKGAIVANLVPGGPAAKAGFEQGDVITAIDGKTVEDSRDLTRRVATVASGNTAHFAVNRQGKSQDIAVKIGDRPDDKVAANTPTPPAAAPAVTGNAMGLGLAALTNEQRKQRNIAAGGVLITKVDPSSDAADKGLQAGDIVLKVGSHAVKTPAEVQAGIAEAQKGGHKSVLLLVATQGGSRFVAVDIAA
;
A
#
# COMPACT_ATOMS: atom_id res chain seq x y z
N MET A 1 -16.83 0.85 23.01
CA MET A 1 -15.84 1.87 23.28
C MET A 1 -15.26 2.42 21.98
N GLY A 2 -14.93 1.61 21.00
CA GLY A 2 -14.47 2.10 19.70
C GLY A 2 -14.00 0.98 18.78
N THR A 3 -13.84 1.32 17.49
CA THR A 3 -13.38 0.39 16.47
C THR A 3 -12.28 1.04 15.62
N ASP A 4 -11.38 0.22 15.11
CA ASP A 4 -10.37 0.59 14.13
C ASP A 4 -10.42 -0.37 12.94
N PRO A 5 -11.22 -0.07 11.89
CA PRO A 5 -11.33 -0.93 10.72
C PRO A 5 -10.01 -1.15 9.99
N ALA A 6 -9.07 -0.22 10.08
CA ALA A 6 -7.79 -0.31 9.39
C ALA A 6 -6.86 -1.39 9.96
N THR A 7 -7.05 -1.80 11.22
CA THR A 7 -6.33 -2.91 11.85
C THR A 7 -7.22 -4.09 12.24
N ASP A 8 -8.52 -4.03 11.92
CA ASP A 8 -9.52 -5.06 12.29
C ASP A 8 -9.63 -5.27 13.80
N ILE A 9 -9.54 -4.17 14.59
CA ILE A 9 -9.60 -4.21 16.05
C ILE A 9 -10.83 -3.44 16.56
N ALA A 10 -11.54 -4.04 17.53
CA ALA A 10 -12.61 -3.39 18.27
C ALA A 10 -12.35 -3.50 19.78
N LEU A 11 -12.57 -2.39 20.50
CA LEU A 11 -12.53 -2.35 21.95
C LEU A 11 -13.95 -2.36 22.51
N LEU A 12 -14.28 -3.43 23.24
CA LEU A 12 -15.58 -3.61 23.87
C LEU A 12 -15.49 -3.36 25.38
N LYS A 13 -16.57 -2.88 25.99
CA LYS A 13 -16.75 -2.82 27.44
C LYS A 13 -17.92 -3.72 27.81
N ILE A 14 -17.64 -4.72 28.61
CA ILE A 14 -18.66 -5.61 29.18
C ILE A 14 -18.98 -5.16 30.61
N LYS A 15 -20.19 -5.47 31.06
CA LYS A 15 -20.60 -5.37 32.47
C LYS A 15 -20.41 -6.74 33.10
N ALA A 16 -19.72 -6.82 34.20
CA ALA A 16 -19.54 -8.04 34.99
C ALA A 16 -19.88 -7.75 36.45
N GLU A 17 -20.50 -8.73 37.13
CA GLU A 17 -20.85 -8.61 38.55
C GLU A 17 -19.65 -8.82 39.47
N LYS A 18 -18.58 -9.42 38.94
CA LYS A 18 -17.30 -9.69 39.63
C LYS A 18 -16.12 -9.53 38.67
N ASP A 19 -14.93 -9.43 39.23
CA ASP A 19 -13.69 -9.42 38.45
C ASP A 19 -13.58 -10.70 37.64
N LEU A 20 -13.21 -10.53 36.37
CA LEU A 20 -13.01 -11.64 35.44
C LEU A 20 -11.55 -12.03 35.38
N PRO A 21 -11.24 -13.32 35.15
CA PRO A 21 -9.87 -13.70 34.82
C PRO A 21 -9.37 -12.93 33.59
N ILE A 22 -8.14 -12.47 33.64
CA ILE A 22 -7.49 -11.77 32.56
C ILE A 22 -6.29 -12.56 32.05
N VAL A 23 -5.87 -12.25 30.83
CA VAL A 23 -4.65 -12.76 30.23
C VAL A 23 -3.65 -11.60 30.06
N GLU A 24 -2.36 -11.92 30.08
CA GLU A 24 -1.31 -10.91 29.90
C GLU A 24 -0.83 -10.90 28.44
N PHE A 25 -0.49 -9.71 27.95
CA PHE A 25 0.18 -9.57 26.66
C PHE A 25 1.66 -9.93 26.77
N GLY A 26 2.14 -10.73 25.82
CA GLY A 26 3.54 -11.10 25.66
C GLY A 26 4.29 -10.15 24.72
N ASN A 27 5.56 -10.44 24.51
CA ASN A 27 6.42 -9.69 23.60
C ASN A 27 6.44 -10.35 22.22
N ASP A 28 5.57 -9.89 21.32
CA ASP A 28 5.50 -10.34 19.93
C ASP A 28 6.75 -9.98 19.09
N ARG A 29 7.56 -9.00 19.52
CA ARG A 29 8.83 -8.65 18.84
C ARG A 29 9.97 -9.63 19.14
N GLY A 30 9.81 -10.46 20.17
CA GLY A 30 10.78 -11.48 20.56
C GLY A 30 10.49 -12.87 20.00
N ILE A 31 9.37 -13.07 19.30
CA ILE A 31 9.02 -14.36 18.69
C ILE A 31 9.87 -14.65 17.45
N ARG A 32 10.03 -15.93 17.14
CA ARG A 32 10.79 -16.40 15.99
C ARG A 32 9.97 -17.39 15.20
N VAL A 33 10.24 -17.49 13.90
CA VAL A 33 9.71 -18.56 13.08
C VAL A 33 10.14 -19.92 13.68
N GLY A 34 9.16 -20.83 13.84
CA GLY A 34 9.33 -22.11 14.49
C GLY A 34 8.93 -22.13 15.98
N ASP A 35 8.71 -21.00 16.63
CA ASP A 35 8.22 -20.96 18.01
C ASP A 35 6.78 -21.51 18.08
N TRP A 36 6.51 -22.36 19.08
CA TRP A 36 5.19 -22.92 19.28
C TRP A 36 4.16 -21.89 19.74
N VAL A 37 2.95 -22.03 19.23
CA VAL A 37 1.80 -21.18 19.57
C VAL A 37 0.56 -22.01 19.85
N VAL A 38 -0.32 -21.45 20.67
CA VAL A 38 -1.63 -22.02 20.99
C VAL A 38 -2.68 -20.99 20.65
N ALA A 39 -3.58 -21.34 19.72
CA ALA A 39 -4.71 -20.49 19.36
C ALA A 39 -5.99 -20.98 20.04
N VAL A 40 -6.73 -20.04 20.64
CA VAL A 40 -8.01 -20.34 21.33
C VAL A 40 -9.13 -19.59 20.64
N GLY A 41 -10.29 -20.24 20.57
CA GLY A 41 -11.46 -19.62 19.96
C GLY A 41 -12.72 -20.46 20.05
N ASN A 42 -13.73 -20.11 19.25
CA ASN A 42 -15.04 -20.77 19.22
C ASN A 42 -15.42 -21.12 17.76
N PRO A 43 -14.63 -21.98 17.09
CA PRO A 43 -14.86 -22.32 15.69
C PRO A 43 -16.24 -23.00 15.52
N PHE A 44 -17.02 -22.51 14.55
CA PHE A 44 -18.35 -23.04 14.20
C PHE A 44 -19.35 -23.08 15.39
N GLY A 45 -19.10 -22.28 16.44
CA GLY A 45 -19.93 -22.31 17.66
C GLY A 45 -19.62 -23.46 18.63
N LEU A 46 -18.52 -24.20 18.37
CA LEU A 46 -18.01 -25.23 19.28
C LEU A 46 -17.15 -24.56 20.35
N SER A 47 -17.73 -24.36 21.52
CA SER A 47 -17.10 -23.62 22.64
C SER A 47 -15.73 -24.17 23.02
N ASN A 48 -14.80 -23.26 23.38
CA ASN A 48 -13.52 -23.57 23.99
C ASN A 48 -12.60 -24.48 23.15
N SER A 49 -12.53 -24.24 21.85
CA SER A 49 -11.58 -24.96 20.98
C SER A 49 -10.18 -24.41 21.12
N VAL A 50 -9.23 -25.30 21.28
CA VAL A 50 -7.80 -25.01 21.38
C VAL A 50 -7.09 -25.72 20.25
N THR A 51 -6.27 -25.00 19.51
CA THR A 51 -5.40 -25.56 18.46
C THR A 51 -3.96 -25.14 18.71
N ALA A 52 -3.01 -25.96 18.26
CA ALA A 52 -1.58 -25.69 18.40
C ALA A 52 -0.89 -25.75 17.06
N GLY A 53 0.18 -24.99 16.93
CA GLY A 53 1.03 -24.93 15.75
C GLY A 53 2.29 -24.11 16.05
N ILE A 54 2.89 -23.58 15.00
CA ILE A 54 4.09 -22.74 15.10
C ILE A 54 3.89 -21.39 14.41
N VAL A 55 4.76 -20.44 14.72
CA VAL A 55 4.96 -19.23 13.93
C VAL A 55 5.58 -19.63 12.61
N SER A 56 4.85 -19.46 11.50
CA SER A 56 5.33 -19.81 10.15
C SER A 56 6.04 -18.63 9.46
N SER A 57 5.67 -17.40 9.81
CA SER A 57 6.27 -16.16 9.29
C SER A 57 5.89 -14.96 10.15
N ILE A 58 6.68 -13.89 10.07
CA ILE A 58 6.44 -12.62 10.77
C ILE A 58 6.42 -11.50 9.75
N GLY A 59 5.54 -10.50 9.95
CA GLY A 59 5.46 -9.34 9.06
C GLY A 59 4.79 -9.64 7.71
N ARG A 60 3.89 -10.64 7.64
CA ARG A 60 3.18 -10.97 6.41
C ARG A 60 2.22 -9.88 5.97
N ASP A 61 2.39 -9.50 4.71
CA ASP A 61 1.39 -8.75 3.95
C ASP A 61 0.46 -9.70 3.21
N ILE A 62 -0.82 -9.58 3.47
CA ILE A 62 -1.87 -10.36 2.81
C ILE A 62 -2.96 -9.47 2.23
N GLY A 63 -2.68 -8.16 2.05
CA GLY A 63 -3.64 -7.19 1.55
C GLY A 63 -4.71 -6.77 2.56
N GLY A 64 -4.63 -7.20 3.81
CA GLY A 64 -5.58 -6.88 4.88
C GLY A 64 -5.42 -5.49 5.51
N GLY A 65 -4.74 -4.56 4.83
CA GLY A 65 -4.54 -3.19 5.29
C GLY A 65 -3.07 -2.80 5.40
N ALA A 66 -2.79 -1.52 5.23
CA ALA A 66 -1.41 -0.98 5.22
C ALA A 66 -0.72 -0.99 6.61
N TYR A 67 -1.49 -1.27 7.67
CA TYR A 67 -1.03 -1.12 9.05
C TYR A 67 -0.82 -2.44 9.78
N ASN A 68 -1.17 -3.59 9.17
CA ASN A 68 -1.02 -4.90 9.79
C ASN A 68 0.23 -5.62 9.25
N ASP A 69 1.12 -5.98 10.17
CA ASP A 69 2.20 -6.93 9.95
C ASP A 69 1.81 -8.23 10.65
N PHE A 70 1.05 -9.09 9.97
CA PHE A 70 0.52 -10.29 10.59
C PHE A 70 1.62 -11.28 10.99
N ILE A 71 1.38 -11.95 12.13
CA ILE A 71 2.06 -13.18 12.50
C ILE A 71 1.32 -14.31 11.75
N GLN A 72 2.02 -15.01 10.85
CA GLN A 72 1.48 -16.20 10.22
C GLN A 72 1.70 -17.40 11.12
N ILE A 73 0.66 -18.20 11.32
CA ILE A 73 0.69 -19.43 12.12
C ILE A 73 0.08 -20.59 11.34
N ASP A 74 0.50 -21.82 11.64
CA ASP A 74 -0.09 -23.04 11.06
C ASP A 74 -1.07 -23.74 12.01
N ALA A 75 -1.22 -23.24 13.26
CA ALA A 75 -2.32 -23.67 14.12
C ALA A 75 -3.65 -23.55 13.37
N PRO A 76 -4.49 -24.59 13.37
CA PRO A 76 -5.77 -24.57 12.64
C PRO A 76 -6.70 -23.44 13.11
N ILE A 77 -6.91 -22.46 12.24
CA ILE A 77 -7.84 -21.34 12.44
C ILE A 77 -9.03 -21.52 11.49
N ASN A 78 -10.23 -21.42 12.04
CA ASN A 78 -11.46 -21.48 11.29
C ASN A 78 -12.40 -20.35 11.69
N ARG A 79 -13.51 -20.18 10.96
CA ARG A 79 -14.52 -19.18 11.25
C ARG A 79 -15.04 -19.35 12.68
N GLY A 80 -14.92 -18.29 13.50
CA GLY A 80 -15.26 -18.29 14.93
C GLY A 80 -14.01 -18.21 15.86
N ASN A 81 -12.80 -18.43 15.34
CA ASN A 81 -11.58 -18.19 16.10
C ASN A 81 -11.15 -16.72 16.06
N SER A 82 -11.61 -15.93 15.08
CA SER A 82 -11.28 -14.51 14.94
C SER A 82 -11.68 -13.73 16.19
N GLY A 83 -10.77 -12.87 16.68
CA GLY A 83 -10.89 -12.15 17.95
C GLY A 83 -10.39 -12.93 19.16
N GLY A 84 -10.16 -14.23 19.04
CA GLY A 84 -9.55 -15.06 20.09
C GLY A 84 -8.04 -14.89 20.16
N PRO A 85 -7.40 -15.21 21.30
CA PRO A 85 -5.97 -15.04 21.51
C PRO A 85 -5.14 -16.12 20.82
N THR A 86 -3.95 -15.72 20.38
CA THR A 86 -2.81 -16.60 20.11
C THR A 86 -1.80 -16.44 21.24
N PHE A 87 -1.50 -17.52 21.95
CA PHE A 87 -0.59 -17.56 23.08
C PHE A 87 0.79 -18.12 22.69
N ASP A 88 1.81 -17.68 23.40
CA ASP A 88 3.09 -18.40 23.48
C ASP A 88 3.01 -19.54 24.51
N LEU A 89 4.09 -20.34 24.63
CA LEU A 89 4.13 -21.44 25.61
C LEU A 89 4.23 -20.98 27.09
N ARG A 90 4.39 -19.67 27.34
CA ARG A 90 4.33 -19.08 28.68
C ARG A 90 2.92 -18.67 29.08
N GLY A 91 1.95 -18.83 28.18
CA GLY A 91 0.57 -18.41 28.38
C GLY A 91 0.35 -16.90 28.19
N GLN A 92 1.27 -16.20 27.51
CA GLN A 92 1.14 -14.80 27.18
C GLN A 92 0.56 -14.61 25.78
N VAL A 93 -0.33 -13.63 25.59
CA VAL A 93 -0.94 -13.33 24.30
C VAL A 93 0.07 -12.61 23.42
N ILE A 94 0.52 -13.24 22.34
CA ILE A 94 1.42 -12.67 21.34
C ILE A 94 0.67 -12.10 20.14
N GLY A 95 -0.62 -12.45 19.98
CA GLY A 95 -1.46 -11.93 18.90
C GLY A 95 -2.92 -12.27 19.08
N MET A 96 -3.75 -11.71 18.22
CA MET A 96 -5.19 -11.98 18.12
C MET A 96 -5.49 -12.60 16.75
N ASN A 97 -6.13 -13.77 16.75
CA ASN A 97 -6.57 -14.42 15.51
C ASN A 97 -7.47 -13.48 14.70
N SER A 98 -7.20 -13.30 13.42
CA SER A 98 -7.99 -12.41 12.56
C SER A 98 -8.54 -13.14 11.35
N MET A 99 -7.68 -13.69 10.50
CA MET A 99 -8.13 -14.27 9.24
C MET A 99 -7.31 -15.49 8.83
N ILE A 100 -7.75 -16.15 7.76
CA ILE A 100 -7.05 -17.27 7.11
C ILE A 100 -6.88 -17.01 5.62
N PHE A 101 -5.84 -17.58 5.03
CA PHE A 101 -5.81 -17.80 3.59
C PHE A 101 -6.37 -19.20 3.32
N SER A 102 -7.44 -19.28 2.51
CA SER A 102 -8.10 -20.56 2.24
C SER A 102 -8.81 -20.53 0.88
N PRO A 103 -8.49 -21.45 -0.02
CA PRO A 103 -9.24 -21.63 -1.27
C PRO A 103 -10.63 -22.25 -1.05
N SER A 104 -10.83 -23.01 0.04
CA SER A 104 -12.05 -23.78 0.32
C SER A 104 -12.90 -23.18 1.46
N GLY A 105 -12.43 -22.15 2.15
CA GLY A 105 -13.08 -21.54 3.31
C GLY A 105 -12.78 -22.21 4.66
N GLY A 106 -12.10 -23.37 4.67
CA GLY A 106 -11.60 -24.03 5.89
C GLY A 106 -10.09 -23.86 6.08
N SER A 107 -9.57 -24.21 7.26
CA SER A 107 -8.14 -24.12 7.55
C SER A 107 -7.33 -25.04 6.65
N VAL A 108 -6.29 -24.48 6.04
CA VAL A 108 -5.27 -25.20 5.26
C VAL A 108 -3.86 -25.02 5.88
N GLY A 109 -3.79 -24.63 7.17
CA GLY A 109 -2.53 -24.37 7.86
C GLY A 109 -1.93 -22.98 7.55
N ILE A 110 -2.74 -22.04 7.11
CA ILE A 110 -2.32 -20.64 6.87
C ILE A 110 -3.28 -19.72 7.60
N GLY A 111 -2.97 -19.45 8.86
CA GLY A 111 -3.68 -18.51 9.71
C GLY A 111 -2.86 -17.25 9.99
N PHE A 112 -3.54 -16.16 10.34
CA PHE A 112 -2.94 -14.86 10.59
C PHE A 112 -3.45 -14.27 11.89
N ALA A 113 -2.51 -13.81 12.73
CA ALA A 113 -2.80 -13.12 13.97
C ALA A 113 -2.26 -11.69 13.92
N ILE A 114 -3.04 -10.73 14.45
CA ILE A 114 -2.61 -9.34 14.64
C ILE A 114 -1.66 -9.32 15.84
N PRO A 115 -0.45 -8.74 15.73
CA PRO A 115 0.53 -8.70 16.81
C PRO A 115 0.04 -8.01 18.07
N ALA A 116 0.47 -8.50 19.25
CA ALA A 116 0.12 -7.93 20.56
C ALA A 116 0.49 -6.45 20.70
N SER A 117 1.63 -6.02 20.14
CA SER A 117 2.05 -4.62 20.11
C SER A 117 1.07 -3.73 19.35
N THR A 118 0.57 -4.19 18.20
CA THR A 118 -0.46 -3.46 17.43
C THR A 118 -1.75 -3.33 18.22
N ILE A 119 -2.18 -4.41 18.89
CA ILE A 119 -3.40 -4.39 19.72
C ILE A 119 -3.24 -3.38 20.86
N HIS A 120 -2.12 -3.41 21.56
CA HIS A 120 -1.83 -2.50 22.67
C HIS A 120 -1.92 -1.03 22.23
N ASP A 121 -1.27 -0.66 21.11
CA ASP A 121 -1.24 0.71 20.61
C ASP A 121 -2.61 1.20 20.17
N VAL A 122 -3.40 0.34 19.50
CA VAL A 122 -4.77 0.65 19.07
C VAL A 122 -5.70 0.79 20.28
N VAL A 123 -5.67 -0.16 21.21
CA VAL A 123 -6.51 -0.15 22.42
C VAL A 123 -6.25 1.08 23.27
N ALA A 124 -4.98 1.48 23.47
CA ALA A 124 -4.63 2.68 24.23
C ALA A 124 -5.26 3.95 23.61
N GLN A 125 -5.27 4.06 22.27
CA GLN A 125 -5.89 5.19 21.60
C GLN A 125 -7.43 5.12 21.67
N LEU A 126 -8.03 3.93 21.48
CA LEU A 126 -9.48 3.76 21.59
C LEU A 126 -9.98 4.06 23.00
N GLN A 127 -9.23 3.71 24.05
CA GLN A 127 -9.55 4.05 25.44
C GLN A 127 -9.49 5.56 25.71
N SER A 128 -8.43 6.20 25.23
CA SER A 128 -8.19 7.63 25.56
C SER A 128 -8.95 8.60 24.67
N LYS A 129 -9.17 8.26 23.39
CA LYS A 129 -9.71 9.20 22.37
C LYS A 129 -10.98 8.69 21.67
N GLY A 130 -11.39 7.43 21.92
CA GLY A 130 -12.50 6.80 21.22
C GLY A 130 -12.26 6.49 19.73
N ARG A 131 -11.10 6.87 19.19
CA ARG A 131 -10.69 6.65 17.80
C ARG A 131 -9.18 6.50 17.72
N VAL A 132 -8.70 5.88 16.63
CA VAL A 132 -7.27 5.80 16.31
C VAL A 132 -6.92 6.94 15.37
N ALA A 133 -6.04 7.82 15.81
CA ALA A 133 -5.49 8.90 14.98
C ALA A 133 -4.18 8.43 14.35
N ARG A 134 -4.07 8.58 13.03
CA ARG A 134 -2.87 8.25 12.27
C ARG A 134 -2.35 9.46 11.54
N GLY A 135 -1.03 9.62 11.58
CA GLY A 135 -0.38 10.61 10.75
C GLY A 135 -0.68 10.38 9.28
N TRP A 136 -0.86 11.45 8.55
CA TRP A 136 -1.20 11.42 7.13
C TRP A 136 -0.32 12.39 6.33
N LEU A 137 0.28 11.89 5.27
CA LEU A 137 1.15 12.67 4.38
C LEU A 137 0.39 13.25 3.17
N GLY A 138 -0.67 12.58 2.72
CA GLY A 138 -1.46 13.02 1.58
C GLY A 138 -0.80 12.71 0.23
N VAL A 139 -0.26 11.51 0.10
CA VAL A 139 0.35 10.98 -1.12
C VAL A 139 -0.22 9.61 -1.46
N GLU A 140 -0.27 9.29 -2.76
CA GLU A 140 -0.34 7.92 -3.27
C GLU A 140 1.09 7.49 -3.59
N ILE A 141 1.51 6.36 -3.07
CA ILE A 141 2.89 5.89 -3.15
C ILE A 141 2.95 4.45 -3.68
N GLN A 142 4.09 4.13 -4.24
CA GLN A 142 4.40 2.80 -4.76
C GLN A 142 5.82 2.43 -4.33
N SER A 143 6.06 1.15 -4.02
CA SER A 143 7.40 0.66 -3.72
C SER A 143 8.32 0.79 -4.94
N VAL A 144 9.58 1.13 -4.69
CA VAL A 144 10.59 1.18 -5.74
C VAL A 144 11.01 -0.24 -6.08
N THR A 145 10.57 -0.74 -7.26
CA THR A 145 11.02 -2.03 -7.78
C THR A 145 12.41 -1.91 -8.42
N PRO A 146 13.13 -3.04 -8.68
CA PRO A 146 14.41 -3.00 -9.38
C PRO A 146 14.36 -2.27 -10.72
N GLU A 147 13.27 -2.44 -11.47
CA GLU A 147 13.06 -1.79 -12.78
C GLU A 147 12.87 -0.28 -12.63
N ILE A 148 12.10 0.15 -11.61
CA ILE A 148 11.91 1.58 -11.30
C ILE A 148 13.25 2.19 -10.85
N ALA A 149 13.98 1.51 -9.97
CA ALA A 149 15.31 1.96 -9.52
C ALA A 149 16.27 2.15 -10.69
N ASN A 150 16.35 1.16 -11.60
CA ASN A 150 17.17 1.23 -12.79
C ASN A 150 16.78 2.40 -13.71
N SER A 151 15.47 2.60 -13.94
CA SER A 151 14.97 3.70 -14.77
C SER A 151 15.27 5.09 -14.18
N LEU A 152 15.41 5.17 -12.85
CA LEU A 152 15.73 6.40 -12.12
C LEU A 152 17.25 6.56 -11.85
N GLY A 153 18.08 5.60 -12.28
CA GLY A 153 19.52 5.59 -12.01
C GLY A 153 19.87 5.44 -10.52
N MET A 154 18.99 4.81 -9.74
CA MET A 154 19.22 4.55 -8.32
C MET A 154 20.08 3.30 -8.14
N LYS A 155 20.94 3.31 -7.11
CA LYS A 155 21.82 2.17 -6.79
C LYS A 155 21.08 1.05 -6.06
N GLU A 156 20.04 1.39 -5.31
CA GLU A 156 19.25 0.45 -4.50
C GLU A 156 17.78 0.58 -4.85
N ASN A 157 17.06 -0.54 -4.78
CA ASN A 157 15.61 -0.61 -5.00
C ASN A 157 14.83 -0.40 -3.69
N LYS A 158 15.22 0.63 -2.92
CA LYS A 158 14.58 0.98 -1.65
C LYS A 158 13.85 2.30 -1.75
N GLY A 159 12.80 2.44 -0.92
CA GLY A 159 12.00 3.66 -0.83
C GLY A 159 10.63 3.55 -1.47
N ALA A 160 9.94 4.67 -1.45
CA ALA A 160 8.60 4.82 -2.00
C ALA A 160 8.53 5.98 -2.97
N ILE A 161 8.11 5.71 -4.21
CA ILE A 161 7.90 6.74 -5.24
C ILE A 161 6.51 7.35 -5.11
N VAL A 162 6.42 8.68 -5.16
CA VAL A 162 5.18 9.43 -5.10
C VAL A 162 4.48 9.38 -6.46
N ALA A 163 3.44 8.58 -6.57
CA ALA A 163 2.63 8.44 -7.79
C ALA A 163 1.62 9.57 -7.93
N ASN A 164 1.07 10.07 -6.81
CA ASN A 164 0.12 11.18 -6.83
C ASN A 164 0.16 11.95 -5.50
N LEU A 165 -0.33 13.19 -5.53
CA LEU A 165 -0.46 14.07 -4.37
C LEU A 165 -1.92 14.45 -4.18
N VAL A 166 -2.39 14.38 -2.95
CA VAL A 166 -3.71 14.91 -2.61
C VAL A 166 -3.65 16.44 -2.62
N PRO A 167 -4.46 17.12 -3.46
CA PRO A 167 -4.46 18.58 -3.52
C PRO A 167 -4.71 19.21 -2.16
N GLY A 168 -3.85 20.16 -1.75
CA GLY A 168 -3.94 20.81 -0.45
C GLY A 168 -3.53 19.91 0.74
N GLY A 169 -3.10 18.70 0.50
CA GLY A 169 -2.56 17.80 1.52
C GLY A 169 -1.21 18.26 2.08
N PRO A 170 -0.73 17.63 3.18
CA PRO A 170 0.54 17.98 3.82
C PRO A 170 1.73 17.96 2.86
N ALA A 171 1.91 16.88 2.10
CA ALA A 171 3.00 16.75 1.13
C ALA A 171 2.94 17.81 0.02
N ALA A 172 1.74 18.07 -0.54
CA ALA A 172 1.57 19.10 -1.57
C ALA A 172 1.94 20.50 -1.04
N LYS A 173 1.57 20.82 0.20
CA LYS A 173 1.93 22.09 0.86
C LYS A 173 3.42 22.21 1.16
N ALA A 174 4.08 21.08 1.40
CA ALA A 174 5.51 21.04 1.70
C ALA A 174 6.39 21.02 0.43
N GLY A 175 5.80 20.97 -0.77
CA GLY A 175 6.53 21.03 -2.04
C GLY A 175 7.00 19.67 -2.56
N PHE A 176 6.35 18.58 -2.18
CA PHE A 176 6.53 17.28 -2.84
C PHE A 176 6.02 17.34 -4.28
N GLU A 177 6.61 16.55 -5.13
CA GLU A 177 6.23 16.41 -6.54
C GLU A 177 6.00 14.94 -6.93
N GLN A 178 5.20 14.71 -7.96
CA GLN A 178 5.06 13.38 -8.56
C GLN A 178 6.41 12.92 -9.14
N GLY A 179 6.85 11.73 -8.77
CA GLY A 179 8.14 11.16 -9.14
C GLY A 179 9.21 11.32 -8.07
N ASP A 180 8.94 12.03 -6.98
CA ASP A 180 9.83 12.03 -5.81
C ASP A 180 9.94 10.61 -5.24
N VAL A 181 11.15 10.17 -4.92
CA VAL A 181 11.39 8.92 -4.20
C VAL A 181 11.75 9.25 -2.77
N ILE A 182 10.89 8.86 -1.84
CA ILE A 182 11.13 9.00 -0.40
C ILE A 182 12.05 7.87 0.04
N THR A 183 13.25 8.21 0.48
CA THR A 183 14.29 7.25 0.86
C THR A 183 14.50 7.13 2.36
N ALA A 184 14.12 8.16 3.14
CA ALA A 184 14.16 8.12 4.60
C ALA A 184 13.09 9.04 5.22
N ILE A 185 12.73 8.74 6.48
CA ILE A 185 11.93 9.59 7.36
C ILE A 185 12.63 9.69 8.72
N ASP A 186 12.85 10.93 9.21
CA ASP A 186 13.54 11.24 10.46
C ASP A 186 14.88 10.48 10.58
N GLY A 187 15.67 10.44 9.50
CA GLY A 187 16.96 9.80 9.40
C GLY A 187 16.92 8.26 9.30
N LYS A 188 15.74 7.63 9.33
CA LYS A 188 15.58 6.17 9.19
C LYS A 188 15.23 5.81 7.76
N THR A 189 16.03 4.94 7.13
CA THR A 189 15.81 4.46 5.76
C THR A 189 14.41 3.86 5.59
N VAL A 190 13.76 4.20 4.49
CA VAL A 190 12.48 3.62 4.06
C VAL A 190 12.78 2.46 3.13
N GLU A 191 12.30 1.27 3.48
CA GLU A 191 12.51 0.07 2.67
C GLU A 191 11.53 0.02 1.47
N ASP A 192 10.26 0.30 1.72
CA ASP A 192 9.19 0.24 0.72
C ASP A 192 8.03 1.19 1.07
N SER A 193 6.96 1.20 0.26
CA SER A 193 5.78 2.04 0.46
C SER A 193 5.00 1.70 1.75
N ARG A 194 5.02 0.45 2.20
CA ARG A 194 4.36 0.03 3.43
C ARG A 194 5.11 0.51 4.66
N ASP A 195 6.44 0.35 4.64
CA ASP A 195 7.29 0.85 5.71
C ASP A 195 7.10 2.37 5.88
N LEU A 196 7.07 3.11 4.76
CA LEU A 196 6.75 4.54 4.80
C LEU A 196 5.37 4.82 5.39
N THR A 197 4.33 4.10 4.94
CA THR A 197 2.95 4.29 5.43
C THR A 197 2.88 4.08 6.94
N ARG A 198 3.51 3.01 7.46
CA ARG A 198 3.54 2.71 8.90
C ARG A 198 4.27 3.79 9.69
N ARG A 199 5.45 4.20 9.24
CA ARG A 199 6.24 5.25 9.91
C ARG A 199 5.50 6.58 9.96
N VAL A 200 4.89 6.99 8.85
CA VAL A 200 4.07 8.20 8.81
C VAL A 200 2.88 8.09 9.77
N ALA A 201 2.22 6.92 9.85
CA ALA A 201 1.08 6.71 10.74
C ALA A 201 1.44 6.83 12.23
N THR A 202 2.69 6.55 12.62
CA THR A 202 3.16 6.70 14.02
C THR A 202 3.48 8.14 14.40
N VAL A 203 3.68 9.04 13.43
CA VAL A 203 3.91 10.47 13.71
C VAL A 203 2.59 11.10 14.09
N ALA A 204 2.53 11.72 15.26
CA ALA A 204 1.32 12.41 15.70
C ALA A 204 0.97 13.57 14.75
N SER A 205 -0.32 13.72 14.44
CA SER A 205 -0.82 14.85 13.66
C SER A 205 -0.40 16.18 14.29
N GLY A 206 0.01 17.11 13.43
CA GLY A 206 0.54 18.41 13.84
C GLY A 206 2.05 18.44 14.08
N ASN A 207 2.70 17.29 14.28
CA ASN A 207 4.17 17.20 14.37
C ASN A 207 4.81 17.33 13.01
N THR A 208 6.06 17.79 12.99
CA THR A 208 6.87 17.86 11.77
C THR A 208 7.74 16.59 11.67
N ALA A 209 7.76 15.97 10.50
CA ALA A 209 8.68 14.91 10.13
C ALA A 209 9.56 15.35 8.97
N HIS A 210 10.80 14.87 8.93
CA HIS A 210 11.79 15.17 7.91
C HIS A 210 11.92 14.02 6.93
N PHE A 211 11.77 14.31 5.65
CA PHE A 211 11.80 13.30 4.59
C PHE A 211 13.02 13.53 3.69
N ALA A 212 13.92 12.54 3.64
CA ALA A 212 14.93 12.51 2.60
C ALA A 212 14.28 12.03 1.29
N VAL A 213 14.39 12.86 0.25
CA VAL A 213 13.73 12.64 -1.04
C VAL A 213 14.79 12.68 -2.14
N ASN A 214 14.74 11.71 -3.04
CA ASN A 214 15.49 11.75 -4.30
C ASN A 214 14.56 12.31 -5.37
N ARG A 215 14.87 13.48 -5.88
CA ARG A 215 14.20 14.15 -7.01
C ARG A 215 15.17 14.25 -8.17
N GLN A 216 14.93 13.49 -9.25
CA GLN A 216 15.76 13.49 -10.46
C GLN A 216 17.27 13.30 -10.16
N GLY A 217 17.62 12.35 -9.29
CA GLY A 217 18.98 12.04 -8.90
C GLY A 217 19.60 12.97 -7.84
N LYS A 218 18.86 14.01 -7.39
CA LYS A 218 19.31 14.95 -6.35
C LYS A 218 18.62 14.65 -5.03
N SER A 219 19.40 14.50 -3.95
CA SER A 219 18.87 14.34 -2.60
C SER A 219 18.42 15.69 -2.06
N GLN A 220 17.23 15.74 -1.47
CA GLN A 220 16.64 16.90 -0.79
C GLN A 220 16.06 16.48 0.55
N ASP A 221 16.05 17.37 1.53
CA ASP A 221 15.32 17.18 2.78
C ASP A 221 14.07 18.06 2.77
N ILE A 222 12.91 17.45 3.01
CA ILE A 222 11.61 18.15 3.02
C ILE A 222 10.96 17.96 4.38
N ALA A 223 10.80 19.06 5.12
CA ALA A 223 10.08 19.07 6.39
C ALA A 223 8.57 19.16 6.14
N VAL A 224 7.80 18.24 6.68
CA VAL A 224 6.35 18.17 6.51
C VAL A 224 5.65 18.20 7.86
N LYS A 225 4.71 19.12 8.03
CA LYS A 225 3.76 19.05 9.13
C LYS A 225 2.70 18.00 8.84
N ILE A 226 2.77 16.87 9.54
CA ILE A 226 1.87 15.72 9.33
C ILE A 226 0.43 16.11 9.66
N GLY A 227 -0.51 15.71 8.78
CA GLY A 227 -1.94 15.93 8.97
C GLY A 227 -2.63 14.75 9.67
N ASP A 228 -3.91 14.95 10.01
CA ASP A 228 -4.82 13.83 10.31
C ASP A 228 -5.30 13.22 8.99
N ARG A 229 -5.39 11.91 8.96
CA ARG A 229 -6.03 11.23 7.83
C ARG A 229 -7.51 11.64 7.83
N PRO A 230 -8.03 12.19 6.72
CA PRO A 230 -9.47 12.43 6.61
C PRO A 230 -10.21 11.10 6.84
N ASP A 231 -11.31 11.14 7.60
CA ASP A 231 -12.17 9.97 7.76
C ASP A 231 -12.55 9.44 6.37
N ASP A 232 -12.29 8.17 6.13
CA ASP A 232 -12.58 7.50 4.87
C ASP A 232 -14.09 7.50 4.60
N LYS A 233 -14.60 8.59 4.08
CA LYS A 233 -15.75 8.54 3.19
C LYS A 233 -15.20 7.97 1.88
N VAL A 234 -15.18 6.65 1.80
CA VAL A 234 -14.84 5.89 0.60
C VAL A 234 -15.70 6.44 -0.52
N ALA A 235 -15.11 7.27 -1.38
CA ALA A 235 -15.69 7.53 -2.68
C ALA A 235 -15.61 6.20 -3.45
N ALA A 236 -16.70 5.45 -3.42
CA ALA A 236 -16.89 4.30 -4.28
C ALA A 236 -16.85 4.84 -5.71
N ASN A 237 -15.70 4.69 -6.38
CA ASN A 237 -15.59 4.91 -7.81
C ASN A 237 -16.40 3.82 -8.50
N THR A 238 -17.61 4.15 -8.89
CA THR A 238 -18.44 3.32 -9.75
C THR A 238 -17.75 3.25 -11.13
N PRO A 239 -17.51 2.07 -11.68
CA PRO A 239 -16.92 1.95 -13.02
C PRO A 239 -17.87 2.54 -14.07
N THR A 240 -17.46 3.58 -14.77
CA THR A 240 -18.19 4.09 -15.93
C THR A 240 -17.81 3.23 -17.14
N PRO A 241 -18.79 2.76 -17.95
CA PRO A 241 -18.52 1.97 -19.16
C PRO A 241 -17.59 2.71 -20.12
N PRO A 242 -16.72 2.03 -20.86
CA PRO A 242 -15.80 2.67 -21.79
C PRO A 242 -16.55 3.35 -22.95
N ALA A 243 -16.29 4.63 -23.14
CA ALA A 243 -16.68 5.36 -24.34
C ALA A 243 -15.89 4.82 -25.55
N ALA A 244 -16.48 4.91 -26.76
CA ALA A 244 -15.86 4.43 -27.98
C ALA A 244 -14.42 4.91 -28.15
N ALA A 245 -13.52 3.98 -28.46
CA ALA A 245 -12.09 4.23 -28.56
C ALA A 245 -11.82 5.21 -29.73
N PRO A 246 -11.06 6.30 -29.52
CA PRO A 246 -10.60 7.17 -30.61
C PRO A 246 -9.61 6.43 -31.50
N ALA A 247 -9.50 6.92 -32.78
CA ALA A 247 -8.57 6.32 -33.73
C ALA A 247 -7.13 6.37 -33.23
N VAL A 248 -6.39 5.27 -33.43
CA VAL A 248 -4.95 5.17 -33.07
C VAL A 248 -4.19 6.19 -33.91
N THR A 249 -3.46 7.10 -33.24
CA THR A 249 -2.66 8.14 -33.90
C THR A 249 -1.15 7.95 -33.75
N GLY A 250 -0.73 6.94 -32.99
CA GLY A 250 0.69 6.57 -32.81
C GLY A 250 0.84 5.19 -32.18
N ASN A 251 1.99 4.54 -32.43
CA ASN A 251 2.39 3.27 -31.81
C ASN A 251 3.75 3.44 -31.17
N ALA A 252 3.91 2.92 -29.96
CA ALA A 252 5.19 2.86 -29.24
C ALA A 252 5.18 1.70 -28.23
N MET A 253 6.22 0.90 -28.17
CA MET A 253 6.38 -0.21 -27.20
C MET A 253 5.17 -1.17 -27.15
N GLY A 254 4.55 -1.48 -28.29
CA GLY A 254 3.34 -2.31 -28.34
C GLY A 254 2.06 -1.57 -27.89
N LEU A 255 2.11 -0.26 -27.63
CA LEU A 255 0.95 0.55 -27.24
C LEU A 255 0.40 1.32 -28.43
N GLY A 256 -0.89 1.17 -28.71
CA GLY A 256 -1.64 2.08 -29.56
C GLY A 256 -2.02 3.33 -28.77
N LEU A 257 -1.69 4.50 -29.27
CA LEU A 257 -1.81 5.76 -28.54
C LEU A 257 -2.73 6.74 -29.28
N ALA A 258 -3.53 7.50 -28.53
CA ALA A 258 -4.34 8.59 -29.04
C ALA A 258 -4.34 9.80 -28.10
N ALA A 259 -4.56 10.99 -28.62
CA ALA A 259 -4.72 12.17 -27.79
C ALA A 259 -6.05 12.09 -27.01
N LEU A 260 -6.05 12.53 -25.75
CA LEU A 260 -7.27 12.66 -24.96
C LEU A 260 -8.14 13.82 -25.43
N THR A 261 -9.46 13.56 -25.54
CA THR A 261 -10.44 14.64 -25.76
C THR A 261 -10.67 15.42 -24.46
N ASN A 262 -11.26 16.61 -24.57
CA ASN A 262 -11.62 17.43 -23.41
C ASN A 262 -12.65 16.73 -22.51
N GLU A 263 -13.61 16.02 -23.12
CA GLU A 263 -14.62 15.23 -22.41
C GLU A 263 -13.99 14.10 -21.60
N GLN A 264 -13.07 13.34 -22.20
CA GLN A 264 -12.34 12.25 -21.52
C GLN A 264 -11.49 12.76 -20.36
N ARG A 265 -10.83 13.94 -20.49
CA ARG A 265 -10.09 14.56 -19.41
C ARG A 265 -10.99 14.93 -18.23
N LYS A 266 -12.16 15.53 -18.49
CA LYS A 266 -13.13 15.88 -17.44
C LYS A 266 -13.66 14.64 -16.73
N GLN A 267 -14.04 13.59 -17.48
CA GLN A 267 -14.53 12.32 -16.91
C GLN A 267 -13.51 11.61 -16.02
N ARG A 268 -12.23 11.73 -16.37
CA ARG A 268 -11.10 11.09 -15.62
C ARG A 268 -10.43 12.03 -14.62
N ASN A 269 -10.96 13.23 -14.42
CA ASN A 269 -10.42 14.25 -13.51
C ASN A 269 -8.93 14.59 -13.76
N ILE A 270 -8.52 14.60 -15.05
CA ILE A 270 -7.15 14.92 -15.46
C ILE A 270 -7.09 16.42 -15.79
N ALA A 271 -6.32 17.15 -14.99
CA ALA A 271 -6.26 18.62 -15.09
C ALA A 271 -5.67 19.11 -16.42
N ALA A 272 -4.62 18.44 -16.93
CA ALA A 272 -3.97 18.81 -18.20
C ALA A 272 -3.18 17.63 -18.78
N GLY A 273 -3.07 17.57 -20.11
CA GLY A 273 -2.25 16.59 -20.81
C GLY A 273 -2.86 15.19 -20.83
N GLY A 274 -2.00 14.18 -20.93
CA GLY A 274 -2.34 12.76 -20.97
C GLY A 274 -2.54 12.23 -22.38
N VAL A 275 -2.11 10.98 -22.59
CA VAL A 275 -2.22 10.22 -23.84
C VAL A 275 -2.95 8.92 -23.55
N LEU A 276 -4.07 8.67 -24.24
CA LEU A 276 -4.88 7.48 -24.04
C LEU A 276 -4.21 6.27 -24.69
N ILE A 277 -4.12 5.17 -23.96
CA ILE A 277 -3.78 3.85 -24.49
C ILE A 277 -5.05 3.26 -25.10
N THR A 278 -5.08 3.09 -26.42
CA THR A 278 -6.23 2.56 -27.16
C THR A 278 -6.13 1.08 -27.41
N LYS A 279 -4.91 0.55 -27.46
CA LYS A 279 -4.60 -0.87 -27.70
C LYS A 279 -3.27 -1.22 -27.00
N VAL A 280 -3.17 -2.43 -26.48
CA VAL A 280 -1.92 -3.02 -25.98
C VAL A 280 -1.69 -4.33 -26.76
N ASP A 281 -0.49 -4.49 -27.28
CA ASP A 281 -0.08 -5.75 -27.90
C ASP A 281 0.09 -6.82 -26.81
N PRO A 282 -0.63 -7.94 -26.85
CA PRO A 282 -0.54 -8.97 -25.81
C PRO A 282 0.86 -9.59 -25.63
N SER A 283 1.72 -9.47 -26.65
CA SER A 283 3.11 -9.98 -26.60
C SER A 283 4.13 -8.95 -26.14
N SER A 284 3.70 -7.74 -25.78
CA SER A 284 4.59 -6.66 -25.35
C SER A 284 4.86 -6.68 -23.84
N ASP A 285 6.04 -6.17 -23.44
CA ASP A 285 6.36 -5.94 -22.03
C ASP A 285 5.33 -5.02 -21.34
N ALA A 286 4.75 -4.10 -22.08
CA ALA A 286 3.66 -3.26 -21.60
C ALA A 286 2.43 -4.08 -21.14
N ALA A 287 2.08 -5.16 -21.86
CA ALA A 287 1.02 -6.08 -21.45
C ALA A 287 1.42 -6.89 -20.20
N ASP A 288 2.64 -7.39 -20.14
CA ASP A 288 3.17 -8.12 -18.99
C ASP A 288 3.21 -7.27 -17.73
N LYS A 289 3.45 -5.96 -17.87
CA LYS A 289 3.38 -4.97 -16.78
C LYS A 289 1.94 -4.52 -16.46
N GLY A 290 0.94 -5.13 -17.10
CA GLY A 290 -0.48 -4.92 -16.82
C GLY A 290 -1.02 -3.56 -17.29
N LEU A 291 -0.46 -2.97 -18.34
CA LEU A 291 -1.07 -1.84 -19.04
C LEU A 291 -2.24 -2.34 -19.88
N GLN A 292 -3.31 -1.55 -19.94
CA GLN A 292 -4.55 -1.92 -20.60
C GLN A 292 -5.07 -0.78 -21.48
N ALA A 293 -5.89 -1.14 -22.47
CA ALA A 293 -6.64 -0.14 -23.21
C ALA A 293 -7.58 0.62 -22.25
N GLY A 294 -7.57 1.94 -22.36
CA GLY A 294 -8.27 2.83 -21.43
C GLY A 294 -7.39 3.46 -20.36
N ASP A 295 -6.18 2.99 -20.15
CA ASP A 295 -5.18 3.65 -19.30
C ASP A 295 -4.66 4.93 -20.00
N ILE A 296 -4.15 5.88 -19.21
CA ILE A 296 -3.71 7.18 -19.71
C ILE A 296 -2.26 7.44 -19.27
N VAL A 297 -1.36 7.58 -20.22
CA VAL A 297 0.04 7.98 -19.96
C VAL A 297 0.06 9.47 -19.66
N LEU A 298 0.50 9.82 -18.44
CA LEU A 298 0.60 11.20 -17.95
C LEU A 298 2.00 11.77 -18.11
N LYS A 299 3.03 10.92 -17.88
CA LYS A 299 4.45 11.30 -18.01
C LYS A 299 5.25 10.16 -18.66
N VAL A 300 6.33 10.53 -19.34
CA VAL A 300 7.39 9.65 -19.82
C VAL A 300 8.69 10.15 -19.20
N GLY A 301 9.35 9.34 -18.37
CA GLY A 301 10.43 9.82 -17.53
C GLY A 301 9.97 10.97 -16.63
N SER A 302 10.65 12.10 -16.69
CA SER A 302 10.30 13.32 -15.94
C SER A 302 9.33 14.25 -16.67
N HIS A 303 9.03 14.00 -17.96
CA HIS A 303 8.29 14.91 -18.83
C HIS A 303 6.79 14.56 -18.91
N ALA A 304 5.92 15.53 -18.64
CA ALA A 304 4.50 15.38 -18.86
C ALA A 304 4.20 15.34 -20.37
N VAL A 305 3.28 14.46 -20.79
CA VAL A 305 2.93 14.25 -22.20
C VAL A 305 1.48 14.63 -22.47
N LYS A 306 1.23 15.17 -23.68
CA LYS A 306 -0.10 15.60 -24.16
C LYS A 306 -0.47 14.94 -25.47
N THR A 307 0.52 14.47 -26.22
CA THR A 307 0.36 13.89 -27.55
C THR A 307 1.13 12.58 -27.69
N PRO A 308 0.69 11.66 -28.57
CA PRO A 308 1.44 10.44 -28.87
C PRO A 308 2.88 10.71 -29.34
N ALA A 309 3.11 11.81 -30.06
CA ALA A 309 4.44 12.20 -30.52
C ALA A 309 5.38 12.54 -29.35
N GLU A 310 4.87 13.17 -28.28
CA GLU A 310 5.65 13.44 -27.07
C GLU A 310 6.00 12.17 -26.31
N VAL A 311 5.11 11.15 -26.32
CA VAL A 311 5.43 9.83 -25.75
C VAL A 311 6.58 9.20 -26.54
N GLN A 312 6.50 9.19 -27.87
CA GLN A 312 7.58 8.66 -28.73
C GLN A 312 8.90 9.42 -28.53
N ALA A 313 8.84 10.74 -28.42
CA ALA A 313 10.03 11.55 -28.15
C ALA A 313 10.69 11.23 -26.82
N GLY A 314 9.91 11.06 -25.75
CA GLY A 314 10.44 10.68 -24.43
C GLY A 314 11.06 9.28 -24.41
N ILE A 315 10.48 8.32 -25.15
CA ILE A 315 11.06 6.99 -25.34
C ILE A 315 12.39 7.08 -26.09
N ALA A 316 12.42 7.84 -27.20
CA ALA A 316 13.64 8.02 -27.99
C ALA A 316 14.76 8.72 -27.18
N GLU A 317 14.39 9.64 -26.30
CA GLU A 317 15.35 10.28 -25.38
C GLU A 317 15.94 9.28 -24.41
N ALA A 318 15.11 8.41 -23.78
CA ALA A 318 15.55 7.36 -22.90
C ALA A 318 16.49 6.36 -23.61
N GLN A 319 16.16 5.98 -24.86
CA GLN A 319 17.02 5.14 -25.71
C GLN A 319 18.40 5.78 -25.98
N LYS A 320 18.41 7.08 -26.34
CA LYS A 320 19.67 7.82 -26.55
C LYS A 320 20.50 7.94 -25.27
N GLY A 321 19.84 8.00 -24.12
CA GLY A 321 20.48 7.98 -22.80
C GLY A 321 21.03 6.61 -22.39
N GLY A 322 20.86 5.57 -23.22
CA GLY A 322 21.35 4.20 -22.93
C GLY A 322 20.52 3.45 -21.90
N HIS A 323 19.31 3.93 -21.58
CA HIS A 323 18.39 3.22 -20.68
C HIS A 323 17.78 2.01 -21.40
N LYS A 324 17.63 0.90 -20.67
CA LYS A 324 16.97 -0.31 -21.16
C LYS A 324 15.45 -0.25 -21.02
N SER A 325 14.96 0.57 -20.11
CA SER A 325 13.54 0.78 -19.84
C SER A 325 13.22 2.26 -19.69
N VAL A 326 11.98 2.62 -19.91
CA VAL A 326 11.45 3.96 -19.68
C VAL A 326 10.36 3.91 -18.62
N LEU A 327 10.39 4.90 -17.72
CA LEU A 327 9.41 5.02 -16.65
C LEU A 327 8.19 5.81 -17.15
N LEU A 328 7.04 5.19 -17.14
CA LEU A 328 5.75 5.82 -17.46
C LEU A 328 4.97 6.09 -16.18
N LEU A 329 4.43 7.29 -16.00
CA LEU A 329 3.35 7.53 -15.04
C LEU A 329 2.01 7.35 -15.75
N VAL A 330 1.23 6.39 -15.28
CA VAL A 330 -0.02 5.99 -15.91
C VAL A 330 -1.18 6.15 -14.94
N ALA A 331 -2.24 6.84 -15.37
CA ALA A 331 -3.52 6.85 -14.67
C ALA A 331 -4.37 5.67 -15.13
N THR A 332 -4.77 4.84 -14.19
CA THR A 332 -5.65 3.68 -14.38
C THR A 332 -6.99 3.92 -13.70
N GLN A 333 -7.90 2.92 -13.73
CA GLN A 333 -9.15 3.00 -12.96
C GLN A 333 -8.93 2.98 -11.44
N GLY A 334 -7.82 2.40 -10.98
CA GLY A 334 -7.49 2.25 -9.55
C GLY A 334 -6.60 3.35 -8.98
N GLY A 335 -6.26 4.40 -9.77
CA GLY A 335 -5.34 5.48 -9.36
C GLY A 335 -4.15 5.61 -10.30
N SER A 336 -3.16 6.41 -9.91
CA SER A 336 -1.95 6.61 -10.71
C SER A 336 -0.82 5.68 -10.24
N ARG A 337 -0.08 5.10 -11.21
CA ARG A 337 1.10 4.26 -10.91
C ARG A 337 2.23 4.49 -11.90
N PHE A 338 3.44 4.26 -11.42
CA PHE A 338 4.62 4.19 -12.28
C PHE A 338 4.78 2.78 -12.85
N VAL A 339 5.11 2.69 -14.13
CA VAL A 339 5.39 1.44 -14.83
C VAL A 339 6.69 1.62 -15.60
N ALA A 340 7.69 0.80 -15.31
CA ALA A 340 8.92 0.75 -16.10
C ALA A 340 8.72 -0.25 -17.25
N VAL A 341 8.72 0.23 -18.49
CA VAL A 341 8.51 -0.57 -19.71
C VAL A 341 9.81 -0.66 -20.48
N ASP A 342 10.18 -1.87 -20.90
CA ASP A 342 11.40 -2.11 -21.66
C ASP A 342 11.32 -1.45 -23.04
N ILE A 343 12.44 -0.81 -23.44
CA ILE A 343 12.54 -0.07 -24.71
C ILE A 343 13.27 -0.88 -25.79
N ALA A 344 13.90 -1.98 -25.37
CA ALA A 344 14.57 -2.89 -26.28
C ALA A 344 13.54 -3.82 -26.92
N ALA A 345 13.24 -3.57 -28.17
CA ALA A 345 12.65 -4.53 -29.11
C ALA A 345 13.51 -4.57 -30.36
#